data_df25bf29ff9fa8ff63d4cac8b2f86d2e
#
_entry.id   df25bf29ff9fa8ff63d4cac8b2f86d2e
#
_cell.length_a   1.000
_cell.length_b   1.000
_cell.length_c   1.000
_cell.angle_alpha   90.00
_cell.angle_beta   90.00
_cell.angle_gamma   90.00
#
_symmetry.space_group_name_H-M   'P 1'
#
loop_
_entity.id
_entity.type
_entity.pdbx_description
1 polymer ?
#
loop_
_entity_poly.entity_id
_entity_poly.type
_entity_poly.pdbx_seq_one_letter_code
_entity_poly.pdbx_strand_id
1 'polypeptide(L)'
;MLTAGPEGSGPTVAKDGEDESPKGNPLPRTTTANMALPAAVVGIVVMMVIPLPTTLLDLLLSLNIAAAVLILLASMNVTRALDLASFPSLLLVATLFRLGLNVSTTRLILGEGEAGGVITAFGSFVMGGSVVVGLVVFLILVVIQFVVITNGATRVAEVGARFTLDAMPGKQMAIDADLNAGIIDDAEATRRRTEISSEADFYGAMDGASKIVKGDAIAGIVITLINLDGGLIVGVLQQGLAIGDATSTYSLLTVGDGLVSQIPALLISISSGIIVTR
;
A
#
# COMPACT_ATOMS: atom_id res chain seq x y z
N MET A 1 -67.92 65.17 21.10
CA MET A 1 -67.64 66.16 20.08
C MET A 1 -66.50 65.50 19.25
N LEU A 2 -66.90 64.80 18.20
CA LEU A 2 -66.58 65.04 16.80
C LEU A 2 -65.11 65.32 16.56
N THR A 3 -64.32 64.50 15.80
CA THR A 3 -64.30 64.34 14.36
C THR A 3 -63.33 63.19 14.02
N ALA A 4 -63.71 62.20 13.26
CA ALA A 4 -63.50 61.95 11.85
C ALA A 4 -62.03 61.59 11.46
N GLY A 5 -61.86 60.42 10.92
CA GLY A 5 -60.69 59.86 10.31
C GLY A 5 -60.24 60.55 9.02
N PRO A 6 -59.31 60.02 8.27
CA PRO A 6 -59.56 59.03 7.22
C PRO A 6 -58.55 57.88 7.04
N GLU A 7 -59.01 56.78 6.54
CA GLU A 7 -58.60 56.01 5.33
C GLU A 7 -57.12 55.93 5.01
N GLY A 8 -56.49 54.80 5.07
CA GLY A 8 -56.67 53.74 4.12
C GLY A 8 -55.46 53.72 3.16
N SER A 9 -54.50 52.87 3.37
CA SER A 9 -53.67 52.31 2.28
C SER A 9 -53.12 50.94 2.72
N GLY A 10 -53.75 49.91 2.19
CA GLY A 10 -53.29 48.56 2.32
C GLY A 10 -51.93 48.33 1.64
N PRO A 11 -51.13 47.44 2.16
CA PRO A 11 -49.88 47.06 1.46
C PRO A 11 -50.22 46.20 0.26
N THR A 12 -49.76 46.65 -0.90
CA THR A 12 -49.64 45.92 -2.16
C THR A 12 -48.89 44.63 -1.95
N VAL A 13 -49.55 43.51 -2.21
CA VAL A 13 -48.93 42.19 -2.37
C VAL A 13 -48.13 42.20 -3.64
N ALA A 14 -46.81 42.28 -3.53
CA ALA A 14 -45.90 41.95 -4.63
C ALA A 14 -45.82 40.42 -4.73
N LYS A 15 -46.45 39.91 -5.74
CA LYS A 15 -46.31 38.58 -6.28
C LYS A 15 -45.03 38.56 -7.13
N ASP A 16 -43.94 38.08 -6.66
CA ASP A 16 -42.86 37.55 -7.45
C ASP A 16 -42.31 36.32 -6.74
N GLY A 17 -43.02 35.21 -6.95
CA GLY A 17 -42.52 33.86 -6.68
C GLY A 17 -41.64 33.47 -7.82
N GLU A 18 -40.35 33.81 -7.77
CA GLU A 18 -39.34 33.09 -8.54
C GLU A 18 -39.12 31.76 -7.85
N ASP A 19 -39.56 30.73 -8.55
CA ASP A 19 -39.31 29.33 -8.31
C ASP A 19 -37.81 29.07 -8.42
N GLU A 20 -37.04 29.31 -7.32
CA GLU A 20 -35.66 28.80 -7.20
C GLU A 20 -35.71 27.29 -6.99
N SER A 21 -35.89 26.59 -8.11
CA SER A 21 -35.53 25.18 -8.16
C SER A 21 -34.06 25.04 -7.67
N PRO A 22 -33.77 24.12 -6.71
CA PRO A 22 -32.43 23.93 -6.21
C PRO A 22 -31.53 23.55 -7.41
N LYS A 23 -30.63 24.44 -7.79
CA LYS A 23 -29.58 24.16 -8.74
C LYS A 23 -28.85 22.94 -8.24
N GLY A 24 -29.17 21.78 -8.82
CA GLY A 24 -28.49 20.53 -8.56
C GLY A 24 -26.99 20.78 -8.66
N ASN A 25 -26.30 20.60 -7.55
CA ASN A 25 -24.85 20.67 -7.48
C ASN A 25 -24.33 19.70 -8.55
N PRO A 26 -23.58 20.15 -9.58
CA PRO A 26 -23.10 19.24 -10.60
C PRO A 26 -22.22 18.22 -9.88
N LEU A 27 -22.58 16.93 -10.02
CA LEU A 27 -21.77 15.82 -9.50
C LEU A 27 -20.30 16.10 -9.88
N PRO A 28 -19.34 15.99 -8.96
CA PRO A 28 -17.96 16.27 -9.25
C PRO A 28 -17.57 15.43 -10.46
N ARG A 29 -17.12 16.08 -11.52
CA ARG A 29 -16.57 15.39 -12.70
C ARG A 29 -15.49 14.47 -12.16
N THR A 30 -15.77 13.16 -12.17
CA THR A 30 -14.80 12.13 -11.83
C THR A 30 -13.67 12.26 -12.84
N THR A 31 -12.62 12.94 -12.44
CA THR A 31 -11.41 13.02 -13.23
C THR A 31 -10.89 11.60 -13.37
N THR A 32 -10.44 11.21 -14.56
CA THR A 32 -9.89 9.86 -14.84
C THR A 32 -8.87 9.40 -13.80
N ALA A 33 -8.17 10.33 -13.16
CA ALA A 33 -7.27 10.10 -12.04
C ALA A 33 -7.98 9.53 -10.78
N ASN A 34 -9.22 9.95 -10.51
CA ASN A 34 -9.97 9.46 -9.33
C ASN A 34 -10.50 8.03 -9.51
N MET A 35 -10.56 7.53 -10.74
CA MET A 35 -10.99 6.15 -11.04
C MET A 35 -9.81 5.17 -11.11
N ALA A 36 -8.57 5.66 -11.20
CA ALA A 36 -7.39 4.81 -11.35
C ALA A 36 -7.18 3.89 -10.13
N LEU A 37 -7.33 4.41 -8.92
CA LEU A 37 -7.16 3.63 -7.68
C LEU A 37 -8.23 2.54 -7.53
N PRO A 38 -9.55 2.83 -7.63
CA PRO A 38 -10.57 1.79 -7.61
C PRO A 38 -10.40 0.75 -8.72
N ALA A 39 -10.05 1.18 -9.94
CA ALA A 39 -9.81 0.27 -11.06
C ALA A 39 -8.61 -0.65 -10.80
N ALA A 40 -7.53 -0.13 -10.22
CA ALA A 40 -6.38 -0.94 -9.84
C ALA A 40 -6.76 -2.01 -8.79
N VAL A 41 -7.51 -1.63 -7.75
CA VAL A 41 -7.96 -2.58 -6.73
C VAL A 41 -8.85 -3.67 -7.32
N VAL A 42 -9.81 -3.30 -8.19
CA VAL A 42 -10.66 -4.28 -8.88
C VAL A 42 -9.81 -5.19 -9.78
N GLY A 43 -8.85 -4.63 -10.51
CA GLY A 43 -7.91 -5.40 -11.35
C GLY A 43 -7.12 -6.43 -10.53
N ILE A 44 -6.65 -6.06 -9.35
CA ILE A 44 -5.93 -6.97 -8.43
C ILE A 44 -6.86 -8.11 -7.98
N VAL A 45 -8.10 -7.80 -7.59
CA VAL A 45 -9.07 -8.84 -7.18
C VAL A 45 -9.37 -9.80 -8.35
N VAL A 46 -9.55 -9.26 -9.55
CA VAL A 46 -9.75 -10.07 -10.76
C VAL A 46 -8.54 -10.97 -11.02
N MET A 47 -7.32 -10.45 -10.87
CA MET A 47 -6.08 -11.21 -11.02
C MET A 47 -5.97 -12.38 -10.01
N MET A 48 -6.48 -12.21 -8.79
CA MET A 48 -6.51 -13.29 -7.80
C MET A 48 -7.46 -14.42 -8.17
N VAL A 49 -8.51 -14.13 -8.94
CA VAL A 49 -9.56 -15.12 -9.32
C VAL A 49 -9.25 -15.78 -10.64
N ILE A 50 -8.80 -15.03 -11.64
CA ILE A 50 -8.57 -15.51 -13.01
C ILE A 50 -7.13 -16.01 -13.15
N PRO A 51 -6.89 -17.23 -13.68
CA PRO A 51 -5.55 -17.70 -13.95
C PRO A 51 -4.88 -16.82 -15.02
N LEU A 52 -3.68 -16.36 -14.74
CA LEU A 52 -2.90 -15.54 -15.67
C LEU A 52 -1.98 -16.44 -16.52
N PRO A 53 -1.79 -16.12 -17.81
CA PRO A 53 -0.76 -16.79 -18.60
C PRO A 53 0.62 -16.39 -18.07
N THR A 54 1.59 -17.33 -18.15
CA THR A 54 2.96 -17.18 -17.62
C THR A 54 3.68 -15.93 -18.13
N THR A 55 3.51 -15.59 -19.41
CA THR A 55 4.11 -14.37 -20.00
C THR A 55 3.60 -13.07 -19.38
N LEU A 56 2.28 -13.01 -19.10
CA LEU A 56 1.71 -11.83 -18.43
C LEU A 56 2.17 -11.77 -16.97
N LEU A 57 2.26 -12.92 -16.31
CA LEU A 57 2.78 -13.00 -14.94
C LEU A 57 4.22 -12.52 -14.85
N ASP A 58 5.10 -12.95 -15.75
CA ASP A 58 6.49 -12.51 -15.82
C ASP A 58 6.61 -10.99 -16.01
N LEU A 59 5.75 -10.41 -16.88
CA LEU A 59 5.70 -8.97 -17.07
C LEU A 59 5.27 -8.24 -15.79
N LEU A 60 4.23 -8.73 -15.11
CA LEU A 60 3.71 -8.11 -13.89
C LEU A 60 4.69 -8.26 -12.72
N LEU A 61 5.40 -9.38 -12.60
CA LEU A 61 6.47 -9.57 -11.61
C LEU A 61 7.62 -8.59 -11.84
N SER A 62 8.06 -8.44 -13.09
CA SER A 62 9.10 -7.47 -13.46
C SER A 62 8.66 -6.04 -13.17
N LEU A 63 7.41 -5.70 -13.48
CA LEU A 63 6.81 -4.40 -13.18
C LEU A 63 6.75 -4.15 -11.65
N ASN A 64 6.41 -5.16 -10.87
CA ASN A 64 6.37 -5.07 -9.40
C ASN A 64 7.75 -4.75 -8.82
N ILE A 65 8.81 -5.42 -9.29
CA ILE A 65 10.18 -5.13 -8.89
C ILE A 65 10.57 -3.69 -9.28
N ALA A 66 10.31 -3.31 -10.53
CA ALA A 66 10.62 -1.96 -11.02
C ALA A 66 9.87 -0.89 -10.21
N ALA A 67 8.58 -1.09 -9.92
CA ALA A 67 7.78 -0.19 -9.11
C ALA A 67 8.35 -0.06 -7.69
N ALA A 68 8.77 -1.14 -7.05
CA ALA A 68 9.37 -1.11 -5.73
C ALA A 68 10.70 -0.32 -5.71
N VAL A 69 11.53 -0.47 -6.75
CA VAL A 69 12.75 0.33 -6.92
C VAL A 69 12.41 1.82 -7.08
N LEU A 70 11.42 2.16 -7.90
CA LEU A 70 10.97 3.54 -8.08
C LEU A 70 10.43 4.14 -6.78
N ILE A 71 9.66 3.38 -5.99
CA ILE A 71 9.19 3.79 -4.67
C ILE A 71 10.35 4.09 -3.75
N LEU A 72 11.37 3.24 -3.72
CA LEU A 72 12.57 3.46 -2.91
C LEU A 72 13.31 4.72 -3.35
N LEU A 73 13.56 4.89 -4.65
CA LEU A 73 14.23 6.09 -5.17
C LEU A 73 13.43 7.36 -4.88
N ALA A 74 12.11 7.32 -5.01
CA ALA A 74 11.23 8.43 -4.65
C ALA A 74 11.36 8.75 -3.16
N SER A 75 11.32 7.75 -2.27
CA SER A 75 11.44 7.94 -0.82
C SER A 75 12.78 8.57 -0.41
N MET A 76 13.85 8.27 -1.14
CA MET A 76 15.18 8.86 -0.88
C MET A 76 15.27 10.34 -1.27
N ASN A 77 14.48 10.78 -2.26
CA ASN A 77 14.51 12.16 -2.76
C ASN A 77 13.55 13.10 -2.01
N VAL A 78 12.68 12.58 -1.17
CA VAL A 78 11.72 13.38 -0.40
C VAL A 78 12.43 14.08 0.75
N THR A 79 12.13 15.36 0.94
CA THR A 79 12.70 16.17 2.02
C THR A 79 11.79 16.26 3.24
N ARG A 80 10.48 16.23 3.05
CA ARG A 80 9.47 16.23 4.11
C ARG A 80 8.49 15.08 3.87
N ALA A 81 8.07 14.41 4.94
CA ALA A 81 7.12 13.30 4.84
C ALA A 81 5.82 13.69 4.11
N LEU A 82 5.33 14.92 4.32
CA LEU A 82 4.12 15.45 3.65
C LEU A 82 4.26 15.68 2.14
N ASP A 83 5.48 15.79 1.60
CA ASP A 83 5.68 15.95 0.15
C ASP A 83 5.19 14.71 -0.62
N LEU A 84 5.04 13.58 0.08
CA LEU A 84 4.50 12.32 -0.41
C LEU A 84 3.26 11.89 0.38
N ALA A 85 2.27 12.79 0.53
CA ALA A 85 1.05 12.55 1.31
C ALA A 85 0.27 11.31 0.84
N SER A 86 0.38 10.90 -0.42
CA SER A 86 -0.24 9.69 -0.98
C SER A 86 0.55 8.40 -0.70
N PHE A 87 1.71 8.47 -0.04
CA PHE A 87 2.58 7.31 0.18
C PHE A 87 1.90 6.15 0.94
N PRO A 88 1.11 6.37 2.01
CA PRO A 88 0.40 5.28 2.69
C PRO A 88 -0.56 4.53 1.76
N SER A 89 -1.29 5.24 0.89
CA SER A 89 -2.18 4.63 -0.10
C SER A 89 -1.41 3.87 -1.17
N LEU A 90 -0.26 4.38 -1.58
CA LEU A 90 0.63 3.71 -2.53
C LEU A 90 1.18 2.41 -1.94
N LEU A 91 1.57 2.40 -0.66
CA LEU A 91 1.97 1.18 0.05
C LEU A 91 0.85 0.14 0.06
N LEU A 92 -0.38 0.56 0.34
CA LEU A 92 -1.54 -0.33 0.35
C LEU A 92 -1.74 -1.00 -1.01
N VAL A 93 -1.74 -0.22 -2.10
CA VAL A 93 -1.93 -0.76 -3.45
C VAL A 93 -0.78 -1.67 -3.86
N ALA A 94 0.46 -1.28 -3.58
CA ALA A 94 1.64 -2.08 -3.90
C ALA A 94 1.64 -3.44 -3.16
N THR A 95 1.23 -3.45 -1.88
CA THR A 95 1.11 -4.70 -1.12
C THR A 95 -0.03 -5.58 -1.60
N LEU A 96 -1.20 -5.02 -1.92
CA LEU A 96 -2.31 -5.77 -2.50
C LEU A 96 -1.95 -6.34 -3.87
N PHE A 97 -1.27 -5.58 -4.71
CA PHE A 97 -0.78 -6.03 -6.01
C PHE A 97 0.16 -7.23 -5.87
N ARG A 98 1.10 -7.16 -4.94
CA ARG A 98 2.03 -8.26 -4.64
C ARG A 98 1.31 -9.50 -4.12
N LEU A 99 0.35 -9.35 -3.20
CA LEU A 99 -0.48 -10.47 -2.73
C LEU A 99 -1.25 -11.12 -3.89
N GLY A 100 -1.80 -10.33 -4.80
CA GLY A 100 -2.46 -10.84 -6.00
C GLY A 100 -1.51 -11.65 -6.89
N LEU A 101 -0.28 -11.16 -7.10
CA LEU A 101 0.76 -11.89 -7.82
C LEU A 101 1.11 -13.20 -7.13
N ASN A 102 1.34 -13.20 -5.81
CA ASN A 102 1.68 -14.40 -5.05
C ASN A 102 0.57 -15.46 -5.11
N VAL A 103 -0.70 -15.07 -5.11
CA VAL A 103 -1.81 -16.02 -5.32
C VAL A 103 -1.81 -16.59 -6.73
N SER A 104 -1.54 -15.76 -7.75
CA SER A 104 -1.48 -16.20 -9.14
C SER A 104 -0.30 -17.12 -9.39
N THR A 105 0.89 -16.83 -8.83
CA THR A 105 2.08 -17.69 -8.93
C THR A 105 1.86 -19.03 -8.24
N THR A 106 1.31 -19.00 -7.01
CA THR A 106 0.96 -20.23 -6.26
C THR A 106 0.06 -21.14 -7.06
N ARG A 107 -0.96 -20.58 -7.73
CA ARG A 107 -1.88 -21.38 -8.56
C ARG A 107 -1.15 -22.07 -9.71
N LEU A 108 -0.25 -21.36 -10.40
CA LEU A 108 0.54 -21.96 -11.49
C LEU A 108 1.52 -23.01 -10.97
N ILE A 109 2.22 -22.73 -9.87
CA ILE A 109 3.14 -23.67 -9.23
C ILE A 109 2.42 -24.96 -8.86
N LEU A 110 1.29 -24.85 -8.14
CA LEU A 110 0.57 -26.04 -7.67
C LEU A 110 -0.25 -26.72 -8.76
N GLY A 111 -0.79 -25.97 -9.74
CA GLY A 111 -1.65 -26.52 -10.79
C GLY A 111 -0.87 -27.13 -11.95
N GLU A 112 0.16 -26.46 -12.42
CA GLU A 112 0.87 -26.80 -13.67
C GLU A 112 2.32 -27.24 -13.42
N GLY A 113 2.89 -27.03 -12.23
CA GLY A 113 4.29 -27.29 -11.94
C GLY A 113 5.22 -26.31 -12.67
N GLU A 114 4.69 -25.15 -13.06
CA GLU A 114 5.40 -24.07 -13.75
C GLU A 114 5.11 -22.73 -13.06
N ALA A 115 5.99 -21.76 -13.27
CA ALA A 115 5.80 -20.41 -12.67
C ALA A 115 6.33 -19.27 -13.54
N GLY A 116 6.61 -19.51 -14.80
CA GLY A 116 7.17 -18.54 -15.73
C GLY A 116 8.69 -18.44 -15.67
N GLY A 117 9.26 -17.64 -16.59
CA GLY A 117 10.71 -17.51 -16.79
C GLY A 117 11.40 -16.76 -15.68
N VAL A 118 10.76 -15.70 -15.13
CA VAL A 118 11.35 -14.88 -14.06
C VAL A 118 11.57 -15.72 -12.80
N ILE A 119 10.56 -16.44 -12.35
CA ILE A 119 10.65 -17.28 -11.14
C ILE A 119 11.68 -18.39 -11.31
N THR A 120 11.65 -19.08 -12.48
CA THR A 120 12.62 -20.13 -12.79
C THR A 120 14.06 -19.61 -12.83
N ALA A 121 14.28 -18.42 -13.38
CA ALA A 121 15.60 -17.80 -13.42
C ALA A 121 16.13 -17.46 -12.01
N PHE A 122 15.30 -16.85 -11.16
CA PHE A 122 15.70 -16.55 -9.78
C PHE A 122 15.94 -17.83 -8.95
N GLY A 123 15.08 -18.84 -9.09
CA GLY A 123 15.24 -20.13 -8.42
C GLY A 123 16.55 -20.82 -8.83
N SER A 124 16.82 -20.93 -10.12
CA SER A 124 18.04 -21.55 -10.64
C SER A 124 19.32 -20.78 -10.25
N PHE A 125 19.25 -19.45 -10.21
CA PHE A 125 20.37 -18.62 -9.76
C PHE A 125 20.78 -18.92 -8.32
N VAL A 126 19.83 -19.01 -7.40
CA VAL A 126 20.13 -19.26 -5.97
C VAL A 126 20.46 -20.72 -5.68
N MET A 127 19.81 -21.64 -6.39
CA MET A 127 20.09 -23.06 -6.19
C MET A 127 21.49 -23.49 -6.67
N GLY A 128 22.05 -22.81 -7.68
CA GLY A 128 23.44 -23.04 -8.10
C GLY A 128 23.79 -24.51 -8.38
N GLY A 129 22.80 -25.33 -8.77
CA GLY A 129 22.96 -26.77 -9.02
C GLY A 129 22.75 -27.70 -7.80
N SER A 130 22.51 -27.14 -6.61
CA SER A 130 22.21 -27.94 -5.40
C SER A 130 20.96 -27.47 -4.70
N VAL A 131 19.90 -28.30 -4.74
CA VAL A 131 18.61 -28.03 -4.08
C VAL A 131 18.78 -27.76 -2.59
N VAL A 132 19.61 -28.56 -1.90
CA VAL A 132 19.81 -28.43 -0.46
C VAL A 132 20.48 -27.10 -0.11
N VAL A 133 21.53 -26.73 -0.83
CA VAL A 133 22.24 -25.46 -0.59
C VAL A 133 21.33 -24.28 -0.89
N GLY A 134 20.60 -24.31 -2.03
CA GLY A 134 19.66 -23.26 -2.39
C GLY A 134 18.57 -23.06 -1.35
N LEU A 135 18.00 -24.14 -0.84
CA LEU A 135 16.95 -24.08 0.18
C LEU A 135 17.47 -23.53 1.50
N VAL A 136 18.67 -23.90 1.94
CA VAL A 136 19.31 -23.36 3.14
C VAL A 136 19.58 -21.86 2.99
N VAL A 137 20.17 -21.43 1.86
CA VAL A 137 20.42 -20.00 1.58
C VAL A 137 19.11 -19.22 1.55
N PHE A 138 18.10 -19.75 0.87
CA PHE A 138 16.78 -19.13 0.83
C PHE A 138 16.16 -18.98 2.24
N LEU A 139 16.24 -20.01 3.07
CA LEU A 139 15.72 -19.95 4.44
C LEU A 139 16.42 -18.87 5.27
N ILE A 140 17.74 -18.75 5.12
CA ILE A 140 18.50 -17.67 5.78
C ILE A 140 18.01 -16.30 5.33
N LEU A 141 17.80 -16.11 4.02
CA LEU A 141 17.28 -14.85 3.46
C LEU A 141 15.88 -14.53 4.00
N VAL A 142 14.97 -15.52 4.06
CA VAL A 142 13.64 -15.37 4.65
C VAL A 142 13.71 -14.90 6.11
N VAL A 143 14.58 -15.54 6.91
CA VAL A 143 14.73 -15.19 8.33
C VAL A 143 15.27 -13.75 8.46
N ILE A 144 16.31 -13.39 7.72
CA ILE A 144 16.89 -12.04 7.76
C ILE A 144 15.83 -11.02 7.36
N GLN A 145 15.13 -11.26 6.27
CA GLN A 145 14.09 -10.34 5.78
C GLN A 145 12.99 -10.13 6.82
N PHE A 146 12.45 -11.21 7.37
CA PHE A 146 11.34 -11.11 8.30
C PHE A 146 11.77 -10.55 9.66
N VAL A 147 12.84 -11.13 10.26
CA VAL A 147 13.23 -10.78 11.63
C VAL A 147 13.93 -9.43 11.70
N VAL A 148 14.84 -9.16 10.76
CA VAL A 148 15.68 -7.96 10.82
C VAL A 148 15.02 -6.81 10.08
N ILE A 149 14.62 -7.01 8.82
CA ILE A 149 14.23 -5.90 7.95
C ILE A 149 12.77 -5.54 8.18
N THR A 150 11.84 -6.47 8.02
CA THR A 150 10.41 -6.17 8.13
C THR A 150 10.04 -5.72 9.55
N ASN A 151 10.44 -6.46 10.58
CA ASN A 151 10.17 -6.05 11.96
C ASN A 151 10.93 -4.78 12.34
N GLY A 152 12.17 -4.61 11.87
CA GLY A 152 12.97 -3.41 12.12
C GLY A 152 12.35 -2.17 11.49
N ALA A 153 12.06 -2.18 10.19
CA ALA A 153 11.47 -1.07 9.48
C ALA A 153 10.07 -0.70 10.01
N THR A 154 9.24 -1.71 10.29
CA THR A 154 7.91 -1.48 10.89
C THR A 154 8.03 -0.85 12.28
N ARG A 155 9.00 -1.28 13.09
CA ARG A 155 9.21 -0.71 14.42
C ARG A 155 9.68 0.74 14.35
N VAL A 156 10.55 1.08 13.41
CA VAL A 156 11.00 2.47 13.19
C VAL A 156 9.80 3.33 12.76
N ALA A 157 8.98 2.86 11.83
CA ALA A 157 7.80 3.57 11.36
C ALA A 157 6.77 3.78 12.49
N GLU A 158 6.48 2.76 13.28
CA GLU A 158 5.55 2.81 14.42
C GLU A 158 6.01 3.81 15.48
N VAL A 159 7.29 3.73 15.88
CA VAL A 159 7.86 4.60 16.92
C VAL A 159 7.96 6.04 16.42
N GLY A 160 8.41 6.26 15.18
CA GLY A 160 8.48 7.59 14.56
C GLY A 160 7.11 8.26 14.47
N ALA A 161 6.10 7.56 13.96
CA ALA A 161 4.73 8.06 13.90
C ALA A 161 4.20 8.43 15.30
N ARG A 162 4.44 7.57 16.29
CA ARG A 162 3.98 7.81 17.66
C ARG A 162 4.63 9.06 18.27
N PHE A 163 5.93 9.25 18.15
CA PHE A 163 6.60 10.43 18.68
C PHE A 163 6.10 11.74 18.04
N THR A 164 5.84 11.72 16.74
CA THR A 164 5.29 12.87 16.04
C THR A 164 3.87 13.21 16.53
N LEU A 165 3.02 12.18 16.68
CA LEU A 165 1.65 12.33 17.17
C LEU A 165 1.62 12.81 18.64
N ASP A 166 2.47 12.26 19.49
CA ASP A 166 2.56 12.65 20.92
C ASP A 166 3.07 14.10 21.09
N ALA A 167 3.85 14.64 20.14
CA ALA A 167 4.35 16.01 20.16
C ALA A 167 3.31 17.05 19.69
N MET A 168 2.22 16.65 19.05
CA MET A 168 1.25 17.59 18.43
C MET A 168 0.57 18.54 19.41
N PRO A 169 0.12 18.12 20.60
CA PRO A 169 -0.46 19.07 21.56
C PRO A 169 0.51 20.18 21.93
N GLY A 170 1.81 19.85 22.07
CA GLY A 170 2.87 20.83 22.34
C GLY A 170 3.06 21.80 21.17
N LYS A 171 3.05 21.32 19.93
CA LYS A 171 3.11 22.18 18.73
C LYS A 171 1.90 23.13 18.66
N GLN A 172 0.70 22.65 18.97
CA GLN A 172 -0.51 23.49 18.99
C GLN A 172 -0.46 24.56 20.07
N MET A 173 -0.03 24.23 21.30
CA MET A 173 0.16 25.21 22.37
C MET A 173 1.22 26.28 22.03
N ALA A 174 2.28 25.90 21.32
CA ALA A 174 3.29 26.86 20.87
C ALA A 174 2.72 27.85 19.84
N ILE A 175 1.87 27.39 18.91
CA ILE A 175 1.17 28.27 17.95
C ILE A 175 0.24 29.26 18.69
N ASP A 176 -0.50 28.78 19.68
CA ASP A 176 -1.39 29.63 20.48
C ASP A 176 -0.60 30.68 21.29
N ALA A 177 0.56 30.30 21.82
CA ALA A 177 1.46 31.26 22.52
C ALA A 177 2.02 32.29 21.55
N ASP A 178 2.49 31.90 20.36
CA ASP A 178 3.02 32.82 19.33
C ASP A 178 1.94 33.82 18.87
N LEU A 179 0.71 33.36 18.68
CA LEU A 179 -0.44 34.18 18.29
C LEU A 179 -0.80 35.16 19.39
N ASN A 180 -0.87 34.73 20.64
CA ASN A 180 -1.17 35.59 21.78
C ASN A 180 -0.06 36.64 22.05
N ALA A 181 1.18 36.29 21.73
CA ALA A 181 2.33 37.24 21.84
C ALA A 181 2.42 38.20 20.65
N GLY A 182 1.55 38.07 19.63
CA GLY A 182 1.59 38.88 18.42
C GLY A 182 2.79 38.61 17.51
N ILE A 183 3.45 37.47 17.66
CA ILE A 183 4.59 37.02 16.82
C ILE A 183 4.10 36.59 15.45
N ILE A 184 2.90 35.94 15.39
CA ILE A 184 2.22 35.50 14.17
C ILE A 184 0.81 36.06 14.12
N ASP A 185 0.25 36.21 12.95
CA ASP A 185 -1.13 36.59 12.73
C ASP A 185 -2.09 35.39 12.67
N ASP A 186 -3.39 35.64 12.62
CA ASP A 186 -4.44 34.59 12.55
C ASP A 186 -4.31 33.73 11.31
N ALA A 187 -3.88 34.31 10.18
CA ALA A 187 -3.73 33.59 8.92
C ALA A 187 -2.58 32.58 9.01
N GLU A 188 -1.44 33.00 9.57
CA GLU A 188 -0.28 32.12 9.79
C GLU A 188 -0.58 31.06 10.85
N ALA A 189 -1.28 31.40 11.95
CA ALA A 189 -1.71 30.43 12.94
C ALA A 189 -2.62 29.35 12.33
N THR A 190 -3.58 29.76 11.49
CA THR A 190 -4.47 28.82 10.78
C THR A 190 -3.69 27.92 9.83
N ARG A 191 -2.74 28.46 9.07
CA ARG A 191 -1.86 27.70 8.19
C ARG A 191 -1.08 26.64 8.96
N ARG A 192 -0.43 27.01 10.05
CA ARG A 192 0.38 26.08 10.89
C ARG A 192 -0.49 25.00 11.55
N ARG A 193 -1.70 25.32 12.00
CA ARG A 193 -2.63 24.34 12.55
C ARG A 193 -3.07 23.32 11.49
N THR A 194 -3.33 23.78 10.26
CA THR A 194 -3.68 22.91 9.13
C THR A 194 -2.50 21.97 8.78
N GLU A 195 -1.27 22.48 8.80
CA GLU A 195 -0.06 21.68 8.57
C GLU A 195 0.09 20.56 9.63
N ILE A 196 -0.09 20.90 10.92
CA ILE A 196 -0.07 19.91 12.01
C ILE A 196 -1.18 18.86 11.85
N SER A 197 -2.38 19.28 11.47
CA SER A 197 -3.48 18.33 11.21
C SER A 197 -3.13 17.37 10.06
N SER A 198 -2.55 17.91 8.98
CA SER A 198 -2.11 17.07 7.84
C SER A 198 -0.98 16.12 8.22
N GLU A 199 -0.05 16.55 9.09
CA GLU A 199 0.97 15.65 9.66
C GLU A 199 0.32 14.52 10.47
N ALA A 200 -0.70 14.81 11.30
CA ALA A 200 -1.42 13.82 12.09
C ALA A 200 -2.06 12.76 11.21
N ASP A 201 -2.79 13.20 10.18
CA ASP A 201 -3.48 12.32 9.25
C ASP A 201 -2.48 11.43 8.49
N PHE A 202 -1.35 12.02 8.05
CA PHE A 202 -0.29 11.27 7.36
C PHE A 202 0.33 10.19 8.25
N TYR A 203 0.78 10.55 9.47
CA TYR A 203 1.43 9.58 10.35
C TYR A 203 0.45 8.52 10.87
N GLY A 204 -0.81 8.88 11.11
CA GLY A 204 -1.87 7.92 11.43
C GLY A 204 -2.11 6.91 10.30
N ALA A 205 -2.20 7.39 9.06
CA ALA A 205 -2.32 6.52 7.89
C ALA A 205 -1.07 5.65 7.68
N MET A 206 0.12 6.19 7.96
CA MET A 206 1.39 5.48 7.82
C MET A 206 1.55 4.34 8.83
N ASP A 207 1.09 4.52 10.07
CA ASP A 207 1.05 3.44 11.06
C ASP A 207 0.16 2.28 10.57
N GLY A 208 -1.01 2.60 10.02
CA GLY A 208 -1.90 1.61 9.42
C GLY A 208 -1.27 0.87 8.24
N ALA A 209 -0.67 1.60 7.29
CA ALA A 209 0.00 1.03 6.12
C ALA A 209 1.19 0.12 6.52
N SER A 210 1.98 0.51 7.52
CA SER A 210 3.10 -0.30 8.02
C SER A 210 2.66 -1.65 8.58
N LYS A 211 1.49 -1.72 9.22
CA LYS A 211 0.90 -2.97 9.71
C LYS A 211 0.49 -3.90 8.57
N ILE A 212 -0.02 -3.34 7.46
CA ILE A 212 -0.37 -4.11 6.27
C ILE A 212 0.89 -4.69 5.61
N VAL A 213 1.97 -3.90 5.47
CA VAL A 213 3.26 -4.37 4.95
C VAL A 213 3.82 -5.52 5.79
N LYS A 214 3.70 -5.44 7.12
CA LYS A 214 4.09 -6.55 8.01
C LYS A 214 3.22 -7.79 7.81
N GLY A 215 1.91 -7.61 7.67
CA GLY A 215 0.96 -8.71 7.41
C GLY A 215 1.27 -9.45 6.11
N ASP A 216 1.62 -8.71 5.07
CA ASP A 216 1.99 -9.24 3.77
C ASP A 216 3.31 -10.05 3.81
N ALA A 217 4.31 -9.61 4.59
CA ALA A 217 5.52 -10.40 4.79
C ALA A 217 5.23 -11.74 5.50
N ILE A 218 4.31 -11.77 6.45
CA ILE A 218 3.86 -13.01 7.10
C ILE A 218 3.12 -13.90 6.11
N ALA A 219 2.22 -13.34 5.32
CA ALA A 219 1.49 -14.06 4.29
C ALA A 219 2.44 -14.69 3.26
N GLY A 220 3.49 -13.97 2.84
CA GLY A 220 4.52 -14.49 1.94
C GLY A 220 5.22 -15.74 2.48
N ILE A 221 5.55 -15.78 3.78
CA ILE A 221 6.15 -16.98 4.41
C ILE A 221 5.18 -18.16 4.40
N VAL A 222 3.90 -17.92 4.73
CA VAL A 222 2.88 -18.97 4.71
C VAL A 222 2.67 -19.50 3.29
N ILE A 223 2.62 -18.63 2.30
CA ILE A 223 2.51 -19.01 0.87
C ILE A 223 3.73 -19.83 0.45
N THR A 224 4.94 -19.46 0.86
CA THR A 224 6.16 -20.24 0.58
C THR A 224 6.06 -21.66 1.13
N LEU A 225 5.59 -21.83 2.36
CA LEU A 225 5.38 -23.16 2.94
C LEU A 225 4.31 -23.96 2.18
N ILE A 226 3.21 -23.32 1.81
CA ILE A 226 2.16 -23.95 1.01
C ILE A 226 2.69 -24.38 -0.37
N ASN A 227 3.50 -23.54 -1.02
CA ASN A 227 4.11 -23.87 -2.31
C ASN A 227 5.07 -25.04 -2.21
N LEU A 228 5.86 -25.12 -1.16
CA LEU A 228 6.82 -26.21 -0.96
C LEU A 228 6.10 -27.53 -0.61
N ASP A 229 5.31 -27.55 0.46
CA ASP A 229 4.67 -28.75 0.95
C ASP A 229 3.52 -29.18 0.01
N GLY A 230 2.68 -28.23 -0.40
CA GLY A 230 1.59 -28.46 -1.33
C GLY A 230 2.11 -28.92 -2.70
N GLY A 231 3.20 -28.32 -3.18
CA GLY A 231 3.85 -28.70 -4.43
C GLY A 231 4.40 -30.13 -4.39
N LEU A 232 5.06 -30.53 -3.31
CA LEU A 232 5.52 -31.91 -3.14
C LEU A 232 4.35 -32.90 -3.16
N ILE A 233 3.28 -32.61 -2.45
CA ILE A 233 2.07 -33.44 -2.42
C ILE A 233 1.47 -33.58 -3.82
N VAL A 234 1.26 -32.47 -4.51
CA VAL A 234 0.69 -32.44 -5.86
C VAL A 234 1.60 -33.15 -6.87
N GLY A 235 2.92 -32.86 -6.83
CA GLY A 235 3.89 -33.48 -7.73
C GLY A 235 3.93 -35.00 -7.63
N VAL A 236 3.95 -35.51 -6.40
CA VAL A 236 4.01 -36.96 -6.18
C VAL A 236 2.64 -37.63 -6.40
N LEU A 237 1.56 -37.08 -5.81
CA LEU A 237 0.26 -37.77 -5.80
C LEU A 237 -0.60 -37.53 -7.06
N GLN A 238 -0.50 -36.34 -7.67
CA GLN A 238 -1.33 -36.02 -8.85
C GLN A 238 -0.56 -36.10 -10.15
N GLN A 239 0.71 -35.63 -10.16
CA GLN A 239 1.52 -35.68 -11.38
C GLN A 239 2.34 -36.96 -11.53
N GLY A 240 2.40 -37.80 -10.49
CA GLY A 240 3.13 -39.08 -10.52
C GLY A 240 4.64 -38.94 -10.62
N LEU A 241 5.20 -37.78 -10.23
CA LEU A 241 6.63 -37.53 -10.24
C LEU A 241 7.36 -38.40 -9.20
N ALA A 242 8.58 -38.81 -9.51
CA ALA A 242 9.45 -39.38 -8.48
C ALA A 242 9.72 -38.34 -7.39
N ILE A 243 9.84 -38.77 -6.14
CA ILE A 243 10.05 -37.86 -4.99
C ILE A 243 11.23 -36.92 -5.21
N GLY A 244 12.34 -37.41 -5.83
CA GLY A 244 13.50 -36.59 -6.16
C GLY A 244 13.21 -35.48 -7.16
N ASP A 245 12.45 -35.80 -8.22
CA ASP A 245 12.06 -34.83 -9.25
C ASP A 245 11.08 -33.82 -8.71
N ALA A 246 10.05 -34.26 -7.95
CA ALA A 246 9.12 -33.39 -7.28
C ALA A 246 9.84 -32.42 -6.32
N THR A 247 10.77 -32.92 -5.51
CA THR A 247 11.57 -32.11 -4.60
C THR A 247 12.40 -31.06 -5.35
N SER A 248 13.06 -31.43 -6.45
CA SER A 248 13.87 -30.49 -7.21
C SER A 248 13.04 -29.42 -7.88
N THR A 249 11.94 -29.80 -8.52
CA THR A 249 11.04 -28.88 -9.25
C THR A 249 10.37 -27.90 -8.31
N TYR A 250 9.68 -28.40 -7.28
CA TYR A 250 8.90 -27.52 -6.39
C TYR A 250 9.80 -26.69 -5.45
N SER A 251 10.97 -27.19 -5.07
CA SER A 251 11.93 -26.36 -4.35
C SER A 251 12.46 -25.21 -5.22
N LEU A 252 12.78 -25.47 -6.49
CA LEU A 252 13.24 -24.46 -7.43
C LEU A 252 12.17 -23.37 -7.62
N LEU A 253 10.94 -23.77 -7.88
CA LEU A 253 9.83 -22.83 -8.09
C LEU A 253 9.52 -22.03 -6.81
N THR A 254 9.49 -22.69 -5.65
CA THR A 254 9.23 -22.04 -4.36
C THR A 254 10.32 -21.05 -3.98
N VAL A 255 11.60 -21.41 -4.16
CA VAL A 255 12.73 -20.49 -3.91
C VAL A 255 12.67 -19.31 -4.86
N GLY A 256 12.40 -19.55 -6.14
CA GLY A 256 12.25 -18.49 -7.14
C GLY A 256 11.11 -17.52 -6.81
N ASP A 257 9.91 -18.04 -6.56
CA ASP A 257 8.73 -17.25 -6.19
C ASP A 257 8.97 -16.44 -4.90
N GLY A 258 9.54 -17.10 -3.89
CA GLY A 258 9.89 -16.44 -2.63
C GLY A 258 10.86 -15.28 -2.82
N LEU A 259 11.91 -15.41 -3.63
CA LEU A 259 12.88 -14.34 -3.88
C LEU A 259 12.28 -13.19 -4.68
N VAL A 260 11.52 -13.50 -5.74
CA VAL A 260 10.85 -12.49 -6.58
C VAL A 260 9.87 -11.67 -5.78
N SER A 261 9.18 -12.28 -4.81
CA SER A 261 8.26 -11.58 -3.91
C SER A 261 8.97 -10.85 -2.76
N GLN A 262 10.12 -11.36 -2.27
CA GLN A 262 10.86 -10.76 -1.17
C GLN A 262 11.56 -9.45 -1.55
N ILE A 263 12.11 -9.33 -2.75
CA ILE A 263 12.83 -8.12 -3.17
C ILE A 263 11.94 -6.87 -3.09
N PRO A 264 10.74 -6.82 -3.71
CA PRO A 264 9.84 -5.68 -3.55
C PRO A 264 9.42 -5.43 -2.10
N ALA A 265 9.18 -6.48 -1.33
CA ALA A 265 8.83 -6.37 0.09
C ALA A 265 9.89 -5.61 0.89
N LEU A 266 11.15 -5.97 0.68
CA LEU A 266 12.31 -5.37 1.32
C LEU A 266 12.43 -3.88 0.95
N LEU A 267 12.37 -3.57 -0.35
CA LEU A 267 12.47 -2.20 -0.85
C LEU A 267 11.34 -1.30 -0.30
N ILE A 268 10.12 -1.80 -0.28
CA ILE A 268 8.95 -1.11 0.26
C ILE A 268 9.08 -0.90 1.77
N SER A 269 9.53 -1.90 2.52
CA SER A 269 9.74 -1.79 3.97
C SER A 269 10.80 -0.73 4.32
N ILE A 270 11.92 -0.71 3.57
CA ILE A 270 12.97 0.30 3.73
C ILE A 270 12.42 1.69 3.39
N SER A 271 11.68 1.83 2.28
CA SER A 271 11.07 3.09 1.86
C SER A 271 10.13 3.65 2.93
N SER A 272 9.33 2.77 3.55
CA SER A 272 8.44 3.14 4.67
C SER A 272 9.22 3.68 5.86
N GLY A 273 10.33 3.02 6.24
CA GLY A 273 11.21 3.50 7.31
C GLY A 273 11.86 4.85 6.99
N ILE A 274 12.34 5.04 5.75
CA ILE A 274 12.96 6.30 5.32
C ILE A 274 11.98 7.46 5.40
N ILE A 275 10.76 7.31 4.87
CA ILE A 275 9.75 8.38 4.84
C ILE A 275 9.36 8.82 6.25
N VAL A 276 9.21 7.89 7.19
CA VAL A 276 8.79 8.21 8.56
C VAL A 276 9.92 8.88 9.37
N THR A 277 11.17 8.72 8.96
CA THR A 277 12.33 9.32 9.63
C THR A 277 12.76 10.66 9.03
N ARG A 278 12.06 11.16 8.01
CA ARG A 278 12.26 12.49 7.39
C ARG A 278 11.39 13.54 8.06
#